data_aed0800e7f25e3bf0ecf0a477370d4be
#
_entry.id   aed0800e7f25e3bf0ecf0a477370d4be
#
_cell.length_a   1.000
_cell.length_b   1.000
_cell.length_c   1.000
_cell.angle_alpha   90.00
_cell.angle_beta   90.00
_cell.angle_gamma   90.00
#
_symmetry.space_group_name_H-M   'P 1'
#
loop_
_entity.id
_entity.type
_entity.pdbx_description
1 polymer ?
#
loop_
_entity_poly.entity_id
_entity_poly.type
_entity_poly.pdbx_seq_one_letter_code
_entity_poly.pdbx_strand_id
1 'polypeptide(L)'
;MKNVIKAWLALLSLVASTGAFAQPVVVELFTSEGCSSCPPADALVGELAKRPGVIALSYHVDYWDDRGWQDRFSIPEATLRQRGYVRRLSKSGAFTPQIVVSGDTSLLGSNRTEVEKAVSGDRDALGLSLSKEGGSLHIHFLEAWREAMDVYLVSYLKEATANIESGENAQRTLKHFNVVRSFQRLGTWNGRPQRMIAPLAELPRDASVVAVILQRKNQGAVAGAATLALR
;
A
#
# COMPACT_ATOMS: atom_id res chain seq x y z
N MET A 1 -69.55 -26.87 13.04
CA MET A 1 -68.33 -26.70 13.80
C MET A 1 -67.19 -26.50 12.74
N LYS A 2 -66.78 -25.26 12.55
CA LYS A 2 -65.78 -24.90 11.51
C LYS A 2 -64.45 -24.59 12.19
N ASN A 3 -63.43 -25.43 11.96
CA ASN A 3 -62.07 -25.22 12.46
C ASN A 3 -61.32 -24.25 11.56
N VAL A 4 -60.96 -23.10 12.11
CA VAL A 4 -60.12 -22.10 11.48
C VAL A 4 -58.66 -22.34 11.87
N ILE A 5 -57.87 -22.90 10.99
CA ILE A 5 -56.42 -23.07 11.17
C ILE A 5 -55.75 -21.74 10.84
N LYS A 6 -55.22 -21.06 11.87
CA LYS A 6 -54.39 -19.86 11.72
C LYS A 6 -52.97 -20.28 11.35
N ALA A 7 -52.61 -20.09 10.07
CA ALA A 7 -51.22 -20.23 9.62
C ALA A 7 -50.42 -18.98 10.03
N TRP A 8 -49.44 -19.17 10.93
CA TRP A 8 -48.44 -18.16 11.27
C TRP A 8 -47.32 -18.21 10.21
N LEU A 9 -47.24 -17.23 9.32
CA LEU A 9 -46.13 -17.00 8.45
C LEU A 9 -45.01 -16.32 9.27
N ALA A 10 -43.99 -17.10 9.66
CA ALA A 10 -42.78 -16.55 10.23
C ALA A 10 -41.94 -15.92 9.10
N LEU A 11 -41.92 -14.60 9.05
CA LEU A 11 -41.02 -13.84 8.19
C LEU A 11 -39.58 -13.97 8.72
N LEU A 12 -38.79 -14.81 8.11
CA LEU A 12 -37.33 -14.90 8.40
C LEU A 12 -36.69 -13.67 7.75
N SER A 13 -36.47 -12.63 8.56
CA SER A 13 -35.67 -11.47 8.14
C SER A 13 -34.20 -11.89 8.02
N LEU A 14 -33.74 -12.09 6.79
CA LEU A 14 -32.33 -12.27 6.46
C LEU A 14 -31.62 -10.96 6.72
N VAL A 15 -31.06 -10.78 7.92
CA VAL A 15 -30.17 -9.65 8.22
C VAL A 15 -28.89 -9.90 7.46
N ALA A 16 -28.76 -9.30 6.26
CA ALA A 16 -27.51 -9.21 5.57
C ALA A 16 -26.56 -8.35 6.43
N SER A 17 -25.66 -9.01 7.18
CA SER A 17 -24.57 -8.33 7.86
C SER A 17 -23.69 -7.67 6.78
N THR A 18 -23.88 -6.39 6.53
CA THR A 18 -22.92 -5.57 5.80
C THR A 18 -21.70 -5.44 6.72
N GLY A 19 -20.79 -6.41 6.61
CA GLY A 19 -19.50 -6.31 7.27
C GLY A 19 -18.85 -5.02 6.77
N ALA A 20 -18.72 -4.03 7.64
CA ALA A 20 -17.88 -2.87 7.38
C ALA A 20 -16.46 -3.42 7.18
N PHE A 21 -16.01 -3.53 5.93
CA PHE A 21 -14.63 -3.86 5.64
C PHE A 21 -13.79 -2.70 6.17
N ALA A 22 -13.14 -2.93 7.31
CA ALA A 22 -12.13 -2.00 7.80
C ALA A 22 -11.12 -1.77 6.67
N GLN A 23 -10.99 -0.52 6.25
CA GLN A 23 -10.12 -0.20 5.12
C GLN A 23 -8.66 -0.42 5.49
N PRO A 24 -7.85 -0.93 4.56
CA PRO A 24 -6.48 -1.28 4.89
C PRO A 24 -5.65 -0.05 5.22
N VAL A 25 -4.82 -0.20 6.24
CA VAL A 25 -3.76 0.75 6.58
C VAL A 25 -2.64 0.61 5.55
N VAL A 26 -2.25 1.69 4.90
CA VAL A 26 -1.10 1.69 3.99
C VAL A 26 0.16 2.04 4.77
N VAL A 27 1.16 1.16 4.71
CA VAL A 27 2.48 1.33 5.31
C VAL A 27 3.51 1.36 4.19
N GLU A 28 4.25 2.44 4.08
CA GLU A 28 5.26 2.65 3.04
C GLU A 28 6.64 2.72 3.70
N LEU A 29 7.46 1.71 3.49
CA LEU A 29 8.86 1.70 3.92
C LEU A 29 9.74 2.24 2.78
N PHE A 30 10.56 3.23 3.07
CA PHE A 30 11.67 3.67 2.22
C PHE A 30 12.95 3.06 2.74
N THR A 31 13.57 2.21 1.92
CA THR A 31 14.69 1.32 2.27
C THR A 31 15.72 1.25 1.14
N SER A 32 16.83 0.57 1.37
CA SER A 32 17.82 0.22 0.34
C SER A 32 18.65 -0.99 0.79
N GLU A 33 19.06 -1.82 -0.16
CA GLU A 33 20.05 -2.89 0.07
C GLU A 33 21.41 -2.34 0.55
N GLY A 34 21.75 -1.09 0.19
CA GLY A 34 22.97 -0.40 0.63
C GLY A 34 22.92 0.13 2.06
N CYS A 35 21.78 0.13 2.72
CA CYS A 35 21.58 0.73 4.04
C CYS A 35 21.70 -0.32 5.15
N SER A 36 22.75 -0.29 5.97
CA SER A 36 23.02 -1.28 7.04
C SER A 36 22.01 -1.28 8.18
N SER A 37 21.30 -0.17 8.41
CA SER A 37 20.26 -0.03 9.43
C SER A 37 18.84 -0.43 8.94
N CYS A 38 18.69 -0.76 7.65
CA CYS A 38 17.39 -1.05 7.04
C CYS A 38 16.83 -2.47 7.31
N PRO A 39 17.63 -3.55 7.40
CA PRO A 39 17.10 -4.90 7.49
C PRO A 39 16.09 -5.17 8.62
N PRO A 40 16.17 -4.56 9.81
CA PRO A 40 15.12 -4.72 10.84
C PRO A 40 13.76 -4.15 10.40
N ALA A 41 13.75 -3.05 9.64
CA ALA A 41 12.54 -2.45 9.11
C ALA A 41 11.95 -3.29 7.96
N ASP A 42 12.80 -3.85 7.09
CA ASP A 42 12.37 -4.78 6.03
C ASP A 42 11.69 -6.02 6.64
N ALA A 43 12.24 -6.58 7.71
CA ALA A 43 11.64 -7.70 8.43
C ALA A 43 10.27 -7.31 9.03
N LEU A 44 10.16 -6.12 9.63
CA LEU A 44 8.89 -5.61 10.17
C LEU A 44 7.83 -5.47 9.08
N VAL A 45 8.18 -4.96 7.90
CA VAL A 45 7.26 -4.89 6.75
C VAL A 45 6.81 -6.30 6.33
N GLY A 46 7.70 -7.29 6.35
CA GLY A 46 7.35 -8.69 6.08
C GLY A 46 6.33 -9.26 7.06
N GLU A 47 6.36 -8.85 8.32
CA GLU A 47 5.35 -9.21 9.33
C GLU A 47 4.03 -8.46 9.09
N LEU A 48 4.11 -7.15 8.84
CA LEU A 48 2.95 -6.29 8.58
C LEU A 48 2.19 -6.72 7.32
N ALA A 49 2.91 -7.14 6.28
CA ALA A 49 2.33 -7.61 5.02
C ALA A 49 1.43 -8.86 5.17
N LYS A 50 1.57 -9.60 6.26
CA LYS A 50 0.74 -10.79 6.58
C LYS A 50 -0.50 -10.44 7.39
N ARG A 51 -0.64 -9.20 7.88
CA ARG A 51 -1.76 -8.79 8.72
C ARG A 51 -2.98 -8.44 7.86
N PRO A 52 -4.15 -8.99 8.18
CA PRO A 52 -5.39 -8.52 7.56
C PRO A 52 -5.56 -7.01 7.78
N GLY A 53 -6.01 -6.31 6.74
CA GLY A 53 -6.23 -4.87 6.82
C GLY A 53 -4.96 -4.01 6.78
N VAL A 54 -3.80 -4.57 6.38
CA VAL A 54 -2.56 -3.81 6.18
C VAL A 54 -2.06 -4.03 4.75
N ILE A 55 -1.75 -2.95 4.06
CA ILE A 55 -1.01 -2.94 2.80
C ILE A 55 0.36 -2.36 3.09
N ALA A 56 1.35 -3.22 3.31
CA ALA A 56 2.72 -2.81 3.54
C ALA A 56 3.52 -2.90 2.23
N LEU A 57 4.25 -1.84 1.87
CA LEU A 57 4.97 -1.68 0.61
C LEU A 57 6.41 -1.24 0.89
N SER A 58 7.38 -1.88 0.24
CA SER A 58 8.80 -1.50 0.33
C SER A 58 9.23 -0.74 -0.92
N TYR A 59 9.56 0.52 -0.74
CA TYR A 59 10.09 1.42 -1.78
C TYR A 59 11.60 1.50 -1.63
N HIS A 60 12.34 0.90 -2.58
CA HIS A 60 13.79 0.97 -2.62
C HIS A 60 14.23 2.28 -3.27
N VAL A 61 14.97 3.09 -2.50
CA VAL A 61 15.46 4.41 -2.93
C VAL A 61 16.82 4.31 -3.59
N ASP A 62 17.07 5.16 -4.60
CA ASP A 62 18.26 5.10 -5.45
C ASP A 62 19.47 5.93 -4.94
N TYR A 63 19.29 6.80 -3.95
CA TYR A 63 20.39 7.65 -3.47
C TYR A 63 21.44 6.90 -2.61
N TRP A 64 21.30 5.59 -2.42
CA TRP A 64 22.30 4.71 -1.83
C TRP A 64 23.16 4.00 -2.88
N ASP A 65 22.75 3.98 -4.15
CA ASP A 65 23.37 3.16 -5.21
C ASP A 65 24.84 3.51 -5.48
N ASP A 66 25.24 4.75 -5.21
CA ASP A 66 26.64 5.21 -5.37
C ASP A 66 27.55 4.89 -4.17
N ARG A 67 27.05 4.13 -3.17
CA ARG A 67 27.77 3.83 -1.92
C ARG A 67 28.34 2.42 -1.85
N GLY A 68 28.82 1.91 -2.97
CA GLY A 68 29.48 0.62 -3.07
C GLY A 68 28.58 -0.59 -3.33
N TRP A 69 27.26 -0.39 -3.47
CA TRP A 69 26.30 -1.40 -3.88
C TRP A 69 25.15 -0.75 -4.63
N GLN A 70 24.83 -1.25 -5.81
CA GLN A 70 23.66 -0.83 -6.58
C GLN A 70 22.48 -1.74 -6.24
N ASP A 71 21.44 -1.18 -5.65
CA ASP A 71 20.21 -1.89 -5.31
C ASP A 71 19.39 -2.18 -6.58
N ARG A 72 19.26 -3.45 -6.94
CA ARG A 72 18.52 -3.86 -8.15
C ARG A 72 17.02 -3.58 -8.12
N PHE A 73 16.49 -3.23 -6.96
CA PHE A 73 15.08 -2.90 -6.75
C PHE A 73 14.84 -1.40 -6.64
N SER A 74 15.89 -0.58 -6.58
CA SER A 74 15.76 0.86 -6.52
C SER A 74 15.04 1.41 -7.76
N ILE A 75 14.16 2.37 -7.52
CA ILE A 75 13.45 3.09 -8.58
C ILE A 75 13.45 4.59 -8.25
N PRO A 76 13.68 5.49 -9.21
CA PRO A 76 13.66 6.94 -9.00
C PRO A 76 12.35 7.45 -8.39
N GLU A 77 11.23 6.82 -8.73
CA GLU A 77 9.90 7.16 -8.20
C GLU A 77 9.82 6.97 -6.68
N ALA A 78 10.55 6.00 -6.10
CA ALA A 78 10.62 5.79 -4.65
C ALA A 78 11.26 7.00 -3.96
N THR A 79 12.41 7.48 -4.47
CA THR A 79 13.09 8.66 -3.96
C THR A 79 12.25 9.92 -4.12
N LEU A 80 11.58 10.09 -5.27
CA LEU A 80 10.70 11.23 -5.51
C LEU A 80 9.51 11.23 -4.54
N ARG A 81 8.89 10.05 -4.30
CA ARG A 81 7.80 9.88 -3.35
C ARG A 81 8.25 10.20 -1.92
N GLN A 82 9.40 9.68 -1.50
CA GLN A 82 9.98 9.97 -0.20
C GLN A 82 10.21 11.47 0.00
N ARG A 83 10.85 12.13 -0.97
CA ARG A 83 11.09 13.60 -0.93
C ARG A 83 9.79 14.41 -0.84
N GLY A 84 8.72 13.93 -1.45
CA GLY A 84 7.39 14.51 -1.31
C GLY A 84 6.90 14.46 0.15
N TYR A 85 7.03 13.33 0.82
CA TYR A 85 6.71 13.19 2.24
C TYR A 85 7.61 14.03 3.14
N VAL A 86 8.91 14.10 2.85
CA VAL A 86 9.84 14.97 3.59
C VAL A 86 9.36 16.41 3.59
N ARG A 87 9.00 16.95 2.43
CA ARG A 87 8.48 18.33 2.31
C ARG A 87 7.16 18.51 3.05
N ARG A 88 6.19 17.61 2.80
CA ARG A 88 4.85 17.75 3.37
C ARG A 88 4.82 17.58 4.89
N LEU A 89 5.63 16.65 5.43
CA LEU A 89 5.68 16.37 6.87
C LEU A 89 6.74 17.21 7.61
N SER A 90 7.29 18.22 6.93
CA SER A 90 8.28 19.17 7.49
C SER A 90 9.47 18.46 8.15
N LYS A 91 9.98 17.40 7.50
CA LYS A 91 11.18 16.69 7.95
C LYS A 91 12.43 17.43 7.49
N SER A 92 13.51 17.32 8.24
CA SER A 92 14.80 17.96 7.94
C SER A 92 15.49 17.38 6.69
N GLY A 93 15.15 16.15 6.31
CA GLY A 93 15.72 15.46 5.14
C GLY A 93 15.17 14.06 4.95
N ALA A 94 15.53 13.43 3.84
CA ALA A 94 15.27 12.02 3.59
C ALA A 94 16.23 11.16 4.41
N PHE A 95 15.74 10.05 4.92
CA PHE A 95 16.53 9.07 5.68
C PHE A 95 15.99 7.65 5.46
N THR A 96 16.81 6.65 5.68
CA THR A 96 16.43 5.23 5.67
C THR A 96 16.90 4.55 6.95
N PRO A 97 16.12 3.58 7.48
CA PRO A 97 14.77 3.22 7.04
C PRO A 97 13.73 4.24 7.51
N GLN A 98 12.89 4.74 6.60
CA GLN A 98 11.74 5.58 6.95
C GLN A 98 10.45 4.81 6.70
N ILE A 99 9.54 4.79 7.67
CA ILE A 99 8.17 4.30 7.47
C ILE A 99 7.21 5.49 7.48
N VAL A 100 6.32 5.54 6.47
CA VAL A 100 5.17 6.44 6.43
C VAL A 100 3.89 5.60 6.54
N VAL A 101 3.08 5.90 7.55
CA VAL A 101 1.80 5.22 7.78
C VAL A 101 0.67 6.11 7.29
N SER A 102 -0.16 5.59 6.41
CA SER A 102 -1.33 6.24 5.80
C SER A 102 -1.07 7.65 5.25
N GLY A 103 0.16 7.91 4.82
CA GLY A 103 0.57 9.16 4.18
C GLY A 103 0.74 10.36 5.13
N ASP A 104 0.52 10.25 6.42
CA ASP A 104 0.56 11.38 7.36
C ASP A 104 1.46 11.20 8.59
N THR A 105 1.88 9.99 8.92
CA THR A 105 2.76 9.71 10.06
C THR A 105 4.10 9.16 9.58
N SER A 106 5.19 9.92 9.77
CA SER A 106 6.55 9.52 9.38
C SER A 106 7.38 9.15 10.60
N LEU A 107 7.94 7.94 10.60
CA LEU A 107 8.64 7.30 11.70
C LEU A 107 9.99 6.71 11.26
N LEU A 108 10.90 6.52 12.21
CA LEU A 108 12.06 5.67 11.99
C LEU A 108 11.60 4.22 11.85
N GLY A 109 11.87 3.59 10.71
CA GLY A 109 11.34 2.27 10.36
C GLY A 109 11.78 1.14 11.30
N SER A 110 12.92 1.28 11.96
CA SER A 110 13.41 0.34 12.99
C SER A 110 12.75 0.51 14.37
N ASN A 111 11.97 1.59 14.59
CA ASN A 111 11.23 1.77 15.85
C ASN A 111 9.89 1.02 15.78
N ARG A 112 9.96 -0.29 16.02
CA ARG A 112 8.79 -1.20 15.99
C ARG A 112 7.62 -0.68 16.81
N THR A 113 7.86 -0.24 18.04
CA THR A 113 6.78 0.18 18.96
C THR A 113 5.96 1.34 18.40
N GLU A 114 6.62 2.37 17.88
CA GLU A 114 5.93 3.52 17.28
C GLU A 114 5.23 3.15 15.97
N VAL A 115 5.81 2.27 15.16
CA VAL A 115 5.18 1.78 13.93
C VAL A 115 3.91 0.99 14.24
N GLU A 116 3.97 0.06 15.20
CA GLU A 116 2.83 -0.74 15.63
C GLU A 116 1.68 0.14 16.16
N LYS A 117 2.01 1.13 17.00
CA LYS A 117 1.05 2.11 17.50
C LYS A 117 0.39 2.89 16.36
N ALA A 118 1.18 3.34 15.39
CA ALA A 118 0.67 4.08 14.24
C ALA A 118 -0.22 3.21 13.33
N VAL A 119 0.10 1.93 13.15
CA VAL A 119 -0.69 0.99 12.35
C VAL A 119 -2.03 0.66 13.00
N SER A 120 -2.10 0.62 14.32
CA SER A 120 -3.32 0.28 15.08
C SER A 120 -4.31 1.44 15.26
N GLY A 121 -3.99 2.64 14.80
CA GLY A 121 -4.86 3.82 14.94
C GLY A 121 -6.11 3.75 14.06
N ASP A 122 -7.23 4.28 14.54
CA ASP A 122 -8.48 4.42 13.78
C ASP A 122 -8.34 5.39 12.62
N ARG A 123 -8.97 5.07 11.50
CA ARG A 123 -8.96 5.90 10.28
C ARG A 123 -10.27 5.88 9.56
N ASP A 124 -10.69 7.05 9.09
CA ASP A 124 -11.73 7.14 8.08
C ASP A 124 -11.20 6.61 6.76
N ALA A 125 -11.92 5.73 6.12
CA ALA A 125 -11.46 5.15 4.89
C ALA A 125 -12.57 4.91 3.88
N LEU A 126 -12.24 5.17 2.61
CA LEU A 126 -13.13 5.03 1.47
C LEU A 126 -13.07 3.63 0.87
N GLY A 127 -14.24 3.06 0.62
CA GLY A 127 -14.37 1.80 -0.08
C GLY A 127 -13.99 1.94 -1.56
N LEU A 128 -13.02 1.12 -1.97
CA LEU A 128 -12.78 0.88 -3.39
C LEU A 128 -12.60 -0.62 -3.64
N SER A 129 -13.02 -1.09 -4.81
CA SER A 129 -12.82 -2.47 -5.22
C SER A 129 -12.09 -2.55 -6.55
N LEU A 130 -11.37 -3.65 -6.73
CA LEU A 130 -10.56 -3.91 -7.92
C LEU A 130 -11.04 -5.20 -8.58
N SER A 131 -11.13 -5.17 -9.91
CA SER A 131 -11.30 -6.38 -10.72
C SER A 131 -10.34 -6.38 -11.91
N LYS A 132 -10.05 -7.56 -12.45
CA LYS A 132 -9.25 -7.73 -13.67
C LYS A 132 -10.16 -8.24 -14.76
N GLU A 133 -10.23 -7.50 -15.88
CA GLU A 133 -11.06 -7.83 -17.02
C GLU A 133 -10.28 -7.51 -18.32
N GLY A 134 -10.20 -8.46 -19.25
CA GLY A 134 -9.63 -8.23 -20.57
C GLY A 134 -8.22 -7.63 -20.59
N GLY A 135 -7.36 -7.96 -19.60
CA GLY A 135 -6.00 -7.40 -19.51
C GLY A 135 -5.92 -6.01 -18.89
N SER A 136 -7.02 -5.48 -18.38
CA SER A 136 -7.12 -4.20 -17.70
C SER A 136 -7.49 -4.36 -16.23
N LEU A 137 -7.02 -3.43 -15.40
CA LEU A 137 -7.46 -3.23 -14.03
C LEU A 137 -8.67 -2.29 -14.03
N HIS A 138 -9.76 -2.72 -13.45
CA HIS A 138 -10.95 -1.91 -13.20
C HIS A 138 -10.99 -1.50 -11.75
N ILE A 139 -11.06 -0.19 -11.50
CA ILE A 139 -11.06 0.44 -10.18
C ILE A 139 -12.45 1.03 -9.97
N HIS A 140 -13.19 0.54 -8.99
CA HIS A 140 -14.54 1.00 -8.67
C HIS A 140 -14.50 1.82 -7.39
N PHE A 141 -14.89 3.08 -7.48
CA PHE A 141 -15.11 3.96 -6.34
C PHE A 141 -16.57 3.81 -5.91
N LEU A 142 -16.78 3.19 -4.74
CA LEU A 142 -18.10 2.74 -4.31
C LEU A 142 -18.94 3.83 -3.67
N GLU A 143 -18.28 4.82 -3.07
CA GLU A 143 -18.92 5.85 -2.27
C GLU A 143 -18.59 7.24 -2.82
N ALA A 144 -19.44 8.22 -2.49
CA ALA A 144 -19.15 9.62 -2.76
C ALA A 144 -18.31 10.24 -1.64
N TRP A 145 -17.44 11.16 -1.99
CA TRP A 145 -16.61 11.91 -1.05
C TRP A 145 -16.57 13.39 -1.39
N ARG A 146 -16.37 14.20 -0.38
CA ARG A 146 -16.45 15.67 -0.49
C ARG A 146 -15.28 16.33 -1.23
N GLU A 147 -14.15 15.65 -1.37
CA GLU A 147 -12.93 16.23 -1.95
C GLU A 147 -12.35 15.35 -3.07
N ALA A 148 -11.69 16.00 -4.02
CA ALA A 148 -10.99 15.30 -5.09
C ALA A 148 -9.64 14.77 -4.59
N MET A 149 -9.27 13.55 -5.03
CA MET A 149 -8.07 12.84 -4.60
C MET A 149 -7.24 12.34 -5.76
N ASP A 150 -5.95 12.17 -5.53
CA ASP A 150 -5.07 11.50 -6.48
C ASP A 150 -5.19 9.98 -6.37
N VAL A 151 -5.21 9.32 -7.52
CA VAL A 151 -5.26 7.87 -7.65
C VAL A 151 -3.90 7.38 -8.13
N TYR A 152 -3.28 6.51 -7.33
CA TYR A 152 -1.99 5.90 -7.66
C TYR A 152 -2.16 4.40 -7.90
N LEU A 153 -1.47 3.88 -8.90
CA LEU A 153 -1.29 2.46 -9.14
C LEU A 153 0.14 2.08 -8.76
N VAL A 154 0.24 1.08 -7.91
CA VAL A 154 1.50 0.52 -7.44
C VAL A 154 1.57 -0.93 -7.84
N SER A 155 2.61 -1.34 -8.55
CA SER A 155 2.86 -2.75 -8.78
C SER A 155 4.00 -3.24 -7.90
N TYR A 156 3.90 -4.46 -7.36
CA TYR A 156 4.93 -4.98 -6.47
C TYR A 156 5.11 -6.49 -6.56
N LEU A 157 6.32 -6.92 -6.22
CA LEU A 157 6.70 -8.31 -6.05
C LEU A 157 6.55 -8.68 -4.57
N LYS A 158 5.86 -9.80 -4.26
CA LYS A 158 5.58 -10.18 -2.85
C LYS A 158 6.82 -10.43 -2.03
N GLU A 159 7.79 -11.15 -2.59
CA GLU A 159 9.03 -11.51 -1.90
C GLU A 159 10.21 -11.50 -2.88
N ALA A 160 11.36 -11.09 -2.40
CA ALA A 160 12.62 -11.17 -3.11
C ALA A 160 13.76 -11.49 -2.15
N THR A 161 14.83 -12.06 -2.68
CA THR A 161 16.06 -12.32 -1.93
C THR A 161 17.25 -11.80 -2.72
N ALA A 162 18.16 -11.08 -2.07
CA ALA A 162 19.37 -10.57 -2.66
C ALA A 162 20.59 -11.01 -1.86
N ASN A 163 21.62 -11.50 -2.55
CA ASN A 163 22.94 -11.71 -2.00
C ASN A 163 23.76 -10.44 -2.24
N ILE A 164 24.21 -9.79 -1.19
CA ILE A 164 24.91 -8.51 -1.25
C ILE A 164 26.41 -8.78 -1.30
N GLU A 165 27.04 -8.39 -2.40
CA GLU A 165 28.46 -8.69 -2.62
C GLU A 165 29.39 -7.59 -2.09
N SER A 166 28.90 -6.34 -1.98
CA SER A 166 29.71 -5.19 -1.55
C SER A 166 28.87 -4.16 -0.78
N GLY A 167 29.48 -3.06 -0.32
CA GLY A 167 28.82 -2.02 0.47
C GLY A 167 28.62 -2.41 1.94
N GLU A 168 27.78 -1.66 2.67
CA GLU A 168 27.61 -1.82 4.13
C GLU A 168 26.96 -3.15 4.54
N ASN A 169 26.23 -3.80 3.65
CA ASN A 169 25.61 -5.11 3.89
C ASN A 169 26.36 -6.27 3.19
N ALA A 170 27.60 -6.08 2.77
CA ALA A 170 28.40 -7.11 2.10
C ALA A 170 28.35 -8.47 2.81
N GLN A 171 28.30 -9.55 2.03
CA GLN A 171 28.23 -10.96 2.48
C GLN A 171 26.93 -11.33 3.23
N ARG A 172 25.90 -10.48 3.19
CA ARG A 172 24.58 -10.78 3.75
C ARG A 172 23.62 -11.21 2.66
N THR A 173 22.72 -12.12 3.02
CA THR A 173 21.52 -12.43 2.21
C THR A 173 20.36 -11.66 2.81
N LEU A 174 19.80 -10.72 2.06
CA LEU A 174 18.67 -9.90 2.48
C LEU A 174 17.37 -10.46 1.90
N LYS A 175 16.31 -10.45 2.70
CA LYS A 175 14.94 -10.76 2.27
C LYS A 175 14.11 -9.48 2.24
N HIS A 176 13.41 -9.28 1.15
CA HIS A 176 12.54 -8.13 0.93
C HIS A 176 11.11 -8.58 0.72
N PHE A 177 10.16 -7.78 1.18
CA PHE A 177 8.73 -8.08 1.12
C PHE A 177 7.97 -6.95 0.45
N ASN A 178 7.02 -7.30 -0.41
CA ASN A 178 6.17 -6.36 -1.14
C ASN A 178 6.97 -5.22 -1.80
N VAL A 179 8.00 -5.63 -2.54
CA VAL A 179 8.95 -4.72 -3.22
C VAL A 179 8.25 -4.01 -4.37
N VAL A 180 8.14 -2.70 -4.28
CA VAL A 180 7.53 -1.86 -5.32
C VAL A 180 8.37 -1.90 -6.59
N ARG A 181 7.73 -2.22 -7.72
CA ARG A 181 8.36 -2.31 -9.04
C ARG A 181 7.95 -1.18 -9.97
N SER A 182 6.78 -0.59 -9.74
CA SER A 182 6.36 0.66 -10.38
C SER A 182 5.40 1.43 -9.49
N PHE A 183 5.46 2.74 -9.62
CA PHE A 183 4.56 3.67 -8.95
C PHE A 183 4.16 4.76 -9.94
N GLN A 184 2.88 4.86 -10.25
CA GLN A 184 2.37 5.84 -11.20
C GLN A 184 1.08 6.50 -10.73
N ARG A 185 0.93 7.77 -11.06
CA ARG A 185 -0.31 8.50 -10.84
C ARG A 185 -1.25 8.27 -12.03
N LEU A 186 -2.41 7.66 -11.80
CA LEU A 186 -3.42 7.44 -12.85
C LEU A 186 -4.24 8.68 -13.16
N GLY A 187 -4.35 9.60 -12.20
CA GLY A 187 -5.15 10.81 -12.37
C GLY A 187 -5.77 11.28 -11.06
N THR A 188 -6.84 12.03 -11.21
CA THR A 188 -7.63 12.55 -10.07
C THR A 188 -9.03 11.94 -10.10
N TRP A 189 -9.44 11.38 -8.97
CA TRP A 189 -10.84 11.06 -8.71
C TRP A 189 -11.57 12.30 -8.16
N ASN A 190 -12.76 12.57 -8.67
CA ASN A 190 -13.50 13.80 -8.37
C ASN A 190 -14.49 13.69 -7.19
N GLY A 191 -14.42 12.60 -6.41
CA GLY A 191 -15.29 12.37 -5.27
C GLY A 191 -16.66 11.78 -5.61
N ARG A 192 -16.90 11.38 -6.85
CA ARG A 192 -18.19 10.75 -7.26
C ARG A 192 -18.01 9.26 -7.53
N PRO A 193 -19.02 8.42 -7.24
CA PRO A 193 -19.00 7.02 -7.65
C PRO A 193 -18.74 6.91 -9.15
N GLN A 194 -17.69 6.21 -9.53
CA GLN A 194 -17.28 6.01 -10.92
C GLN A 194 -16.35 4.81 -11.04
N ARG A 195 -16.01 4.47 -12.28
CA ARG A 195 -15.00 3.48 -12.62
C ARG A 195 -13.82 4.16 -13.34
N MET A 196 -12.60 3.77 -12.97
CA MET A 196 -11.38 4.04 -13.74
C MET A 196 -10.83 2.73 -14.29
N ILE A 197 -10.15 2.80 -15.44
CA ILE A 197 -9.52 1.64 -16.08
C ILE A 197 -8.05 1.95 -16.30
N ALA A 198 -7.18 1.01 -15.96
CA ALA A 198 -5.75 1.09 -16.21
C ALA A 198 -5.25 -0.17 -16.94
N PRO A 199 -4.39 -0.05 -17.98
CA PRO A 199 -3.82 -1.20 -18.65
C PRO A 199 -2.84 -1.94 -17.72
N LEU A 200 -2.88 -3.28 -17.73
CA LEU A 200 -1.93 -4.11 -16.98
C LEU A 200 -0.70 -4.51 -17.82
N ALA A 201 -0.76 -4.32 -19.13
CA ALA A 201 0.32 -4.74 -20.04
C ALA A 201 1.62 -3.95 -19.85
N GLU A 202 1.54 -2.74 -19.31
CA GLU A 202 2.71 -1.85 -19.09
C GLU A 202 3.40 -2.09 -17.74
N LEU A 203 2.86 -2.97 -16.90
CA LEU A 203 3.45 -3.28 -15.60
C LEU A 203 4.72 -4.14 -15.76
N PRO A 204 5.70 -3.98 -14.85
CA PRO A 204 6.88 -4.85 -14.80
C PRO A 204 6.48 -6.34 -14.75
N ARG A 205 7.18 -7.17 -15.52
CA ARG A 205 6.84 -8.60 -15.68
C ARG A 205 6.96 -9.42 -14.40
N ASP A 206 7.80 -8.98 -13.48
CA ASP A 206 8.01 -9.59 -12.16
C ASP A 206 6.97 -9.15 -11.12
N ALA A 207 6.16 -8.14 -11.40
CA ALA A 207 5.07 -7.75 -10.51
C ALA A 207 4.05 -8.88 -10.35
N SER A 208 3.68 -9.19 -9.12
CA SER A 208 2.73 -10.25 -8.78
C SER A 208 1.42 -9.73 -8.21
N VAL A 209 1.42 -8.49 -7.74
CA VAL A 209 0.25 -7.83 -7.14
C VAL A 209 0.22 -6.37 -7.56
N VAL A 210 -0.96 -5.80 -7.65
CA VAL A 210 -1.16 -4.35 -7.72
C VAL A 210 -1.87 -3.84 -6.47
N ALA A 211 -1.53 -2.63 -6.06
CA ALA A 211 -2.28 -1.84 -5.11
C ALA A 211 -2.76 -0.56 -5.79
N VAL A 212 -3.99 -0.15 -5.49
CA VAL A 212 -4.49 1.19 -5.80
C VAL A 212 -4.57 1.97 -4.52
N ILE A 213 -3.98 3.16 -4.50
CA ILE A 213 -3.96 4.07 -3.36
C ILE A 213 -4.72 5.34 -3.75
N LEU A 214 -5.74 5.65 -2.97
CA LEU A 214 -6.50 6.89 -3.06
C LEU A 214 -5.96 7.85 -1.99
N GLN A 215 -5.33 8.93 -2.43
CA GLN A 215 -4.59 9.82 -1.55
C GLN A 215 -5.04 11.27 -1.72
N ARG A 216 -5.17 11.99 -0.64
CA ARG A 216 -5.43 13.43 -0.68
C ARG A 216 -4.34 14.16 -1.44
N LYS A 217 -4.71 15.28 -2.06
CA LYS A 217 -3.78 16.11 -2.84
C LYS A 217 -2.48 16.42 -2.08
N ASN A 218 -1.41 16.65 -2.86
CA ASN A 218 -0.09 16.97 -2.32
C ASN A 218 0.48 15.90 -1.38
N GLN A 219 0.29 14.63 -1.72
CA GLN A 219 0.67 13.48 -0.88
C GLN A 219 0.10 13.56 0.55
N GLY A 220 -1.14 14.03 0.69
CA GLY A 220 -1.84 14.06 1.96
C GLY A 220 -2.11 12.66 2.52
N ALA A 221 -3.00 12.57 3.50
CA ALA A 221 -3.41 11.30 4.08
C ALA A 221 -3.97 10.36 2.99
N VAL A 222 -3.70 9.07 3.12
CA VAL A 222 -4.34 8.01 2.33
C VAL A 222 -5.76 7.85 2.83
N ALA A 223 -6.72 7.97 1.92
CA ALA A 223 -8.15 7.88 2.23
C ALA A 223 -8.75 6.51 1.89
N GLY A 224 -8.06 5.71 1.09
CA GLY A 224 -8.51 4.36 0.75
C GLY A 224 -7.45 3.61 -0.04
N ALA A 225 -7.46 2.31 0.03
CA ALA A 225 -6.59 1.46 -0.77
C ALA A 225 -7.20 0.07 -0.96
N ALA A 226 -6.81 -0.60 -2.04
CA ALA A 226 -7.15 -2.00 -2.27
C ALA A 226 -6.02 -2.69 -3.04
N THR A 227 -5.96 -4.01 -2.95
CA THR A 227 -4.98 -4.82 -3.68
C THR A 227 -5.66 -5.88 -4.53
N LEU A 228 -4.99 -6.27 -5.62
CA LEU A 228 -5.41 -7.36 -6.50
C LEU A 228 -4.20 -8.18 -6.93
N ALA A 229 -4.27 -9.50 -6.73
CA ALA A 229 -3.26 -10.41 -7.27
C ALA A 229 -3.37 -10.47 -8.80
N LEU A 230 -2.22 -10.45 -9.49
CA LEU A 230 -2.15 -10.52 -10.95
C LEU A 230 -2.15 -11.96 -11.46
N ARG A 231 -1.70 -12.91 -10.61
CA ARG A 231 -1.56 -14.34 -10.88
C ARG A 231 -2.10 -15.13 -9.72
#